data_67bcd92d7154f720afba3a6b37f6aa6f
#
_entry.id   67bcd92d7154f720afba3a6b37f6aa6f
#
_cell.length_a   1.000
_cell.length_b   1.000
_cell.length_c   1.000
_cell.angle_alpha   90.00
_cell.angle_beta   90.00
_cell.angle_gamma   90.00
#
_symmetry.space_group_name_H-M   'P 1'
#
loop_
_entity.id
_entity.type
_entity.pdbx_description
1 polymer ?
#
loop_
_entity_poly.entity_id
_entity_poly.type
_entity_poly.pdbx_seq_one_letter_code
_entity_poly.pdbx_strand_id
1 'polypeptide(L)'
;MKPYFVRLILLSLVVLLAACGHNNKQYANMPPDLAKLSKAIDKHPKDAEARYARAVYYYNRGFIDEAKLDMFECLKLNDKTSKYYVLMSDIYFAEKETDETEEMLERAIALDPSNNEARLKLAELYFHLRMFSECNNTLDAALEQEKFNPKAHLIRGFCLKEMQDTVGAMRMFQLCIDQNPTEIRAFLELGYYYQQKLDPIAINYYQNALQADPNNIEINFNLAKLLQDLGEKNHSDEQIEQSVEQYKIVLQLKENHLPALNNLGYVYMVDQDKYDEAMALFDRAIAVEPNCVEAHCNRGVCFECTDRLEEAREAYNTALKILPNYDPAVTGLNRLDKMK
;
A
#
# COMPACT_ATOMS: atom_id res chain seq x y z
N MET A 1 -4.67 -35.27 -16.90
CA MET A 1 -5.29 -35.68 -15.62
C MET A 1 -4.47 -35.05 -14.51
N LYS A 2 -5.02 -34.07 -13.79
CA LYS A 2 -4.33 -33.20 -12.84
C LYS A 2 -4.29 -33.82 -11.44
N PRO A 3 -3.26 -33.58 -10.60
CA PRO A 3 -3.03 -34.24 -9.34
C PRO A 3 -3.84 -33.60 -8.18
N TYR A 4 -5.16 -33.60 -8.27
CA TYR A 4 -6.05 -33.13 -7.18
C TYR A 4 -6.52 -34.25 -6.26
N PHE A 5 -6.11 -35.50 -6.52
CA PHE A 5 -6.67 -36.66 -5.81
C PHE A 5 -5.85 -37.08 -4.57
N VAL A 6 -4.69 -36.50 -4.31
CA VAL A 6 -3.83 -36.95 -3.18
C VAL A 6 -4.02 -36.13 -1.90
N ARG A 7 -4.65 -34.94 -1.97
CA ARG A 7 -4.93 -34.13 -0.76
C ARG A 7 -6.22 -34.50 -0.01
N LEU A 8 -7.12 -35.23 -0.65
CA LEU A 8 -8.40 -35.63 -0.03
C LEU A 8 -8.31 -36.84 0.90
N ILE A 9 -7.22 -37.61 0.86
CA ILE A 9 -7.08 -38.86 1.67
C ILE A 9 -6.48 -38.62 3.04
N LEU A 10 -5.85 -37.47 3.30
CA LEU A 10 -5.29 -37.14 4.62
C LEU A 10 -6.29 -36.44 5.57
N LEU A 11 -7.42 -35.93 5.03
CA LEU A 11 -8.48 -35.31 5.86
C LEU A 11 -9.53 -36.30 6.38
N SER A 12 -9.60 -37.54 5.85
CA SER A 12 -10.61 -38.50 6.26
C SER A 12 -10.22 -39.40 7.47
N LEU A 13 -9.01 -39.25 8.02
CA LEU A 13 -8.55 -40.07 9.15
C LEU A 13 -8.65 -39.39 10.52
N VAL A 14 -9.15 -38.13 10.59
CA VAL A 14 -9.30 -37.43 11.89
C VAL A 14 -10.74 -37.44 12.43
N VAL A 15 -11.71 -37.95 11.67
CA VAL A 15 -13.16 -37.87 12.04
C VAL A 15 -13.69 -39.08 12.78
N LEU A 16 -12.91 -40.16 13.01
CA LEU A 16 -13.43 -41.40 13.58
C LEU A 16 -12.79 -41.81 14.94
N LEU A 17 -12.64 -40.88 15.88
CA LEU A 17 -12.39 -41.19 17.29
C LEU A 17 -13.11 -40.22 18.24
N ALA A 18 -14.42 -40.02 18.08
CA ALA A 18 -15.24 -39.35 19.07
C ALA A 18 -16.09 -40.35 19.85
N ALA A 19 -15.44 -41.02 20.78
CA ALA A 19 -16.14 -41.71 21.87
C ALA A 19 -15.26 -41.72 23.13
N CYS A 20 -15.70 -40.96 24.13
CA CYS A 20 -15.38 -41.10 25.56
C CYS A 20 -13.89 -41.08 25.96
N GLY A 21 -13.41 -39.92 26.36
CA GLY A 21 -12.19 -39.80 27.16
C GLY A 21 -11.62 -38.39 27.07
N HIS A 22 -11.66 -37.62 28.14
CA HIS A 22 -11.03 -36.30 28.25
C HIS A 22 -9.53 -36.40 27.90
N ASN A 23 -9.19 -36.12 26.65
CA ASN A 23 -7.82 -36.24 26.22
C ASN A 23 -7.18 -34.84 26.16
N ASN A 24 -6.58 -34.39 27.28
CA ASN A 24 -5.71 -33.19 27.33
C ASN A 24 -4.58 -33.24 26.28
N LYS A 25 -4.30 -34.40 25.69
CA LYS A 25 -3.30 -34.57 24.64
C LYS A 25 -3.71 -33.97 23.29
N GLN A 26 -5.00 -33.87 22.98
CA GLN A 26 -5.49 -33.32 21.72
C GLN A 26 -5.12 -31.85 21.55
N TYR A 27 -5.06 -31.10 22.65
CA TYR A 27 -4.78 -29.65 22.64
C TYR A 27 -3.32 -29.31 23.00
N ALA A 28 -2.51 -30.30 23.34
CA ALA A 28 -1.15 -30.11 23.87
C ALA A 28 -0.21 -29.38 22.89
N ASN A 29 -0.43 -29.58 21.60
CA ASN A 29 0.38 -28.98 20.51
C ASN A 29 -0.30 -27.79 19.84
N MET A 30 -1.45 -27.35 20.36
CA MET A 30 -2.15 -26.16 19.82
C MET A 30 -1.65 -24.89 20.51
N PRO A 31 -1.63 -23.75 19.79
CA PRO A 31 -1.49 -22.45 20.43
C PRO A 31 -2.52 -22.29 21.56
N PRO A 32 -2.17 -21.65 22.69
CA PRO A 32 -3.05 -21.58 23.87
C PRO A 32 -4.46 -21.06 23.59
N ASP A 33 -4.55 -20.00 22.75
CA ASP A 33 -5.82 -19.40 22.37
C ASP A 33 -6.70 -20.35 21.56
N LEU A 34 -6.11 -21.04 20.57
CA LEU A 34 -6.81 -22.02 19.76
C LEU A 34 -7.28 -23.20 20.59
N ALA A 35 -6.44 -23.68 21.52
CA ALA A 35 -6.78 -24.76 22.44
C ALA A 35 -7.97 -24.36 23.34
N LYS A 36 -8.00 -23.11 23.82
CA LYS A 36 -9.10 -22.56 24.61
C LYS A 36 -10.41 -22.55 23.82
N LEU A 37 -10.39 -22.02 22.60
CA LEU A 37 -11.56 -21.95 21.71
C LEU A 37 -12.07 -23.34 21.33
N SER A 38 -11.18 -24.27 20.99
CA SER A 38 -11.53 -25.64 20.63
C SER A 38 -12.15 -26.40 21.82
N LYS A 39 -11.62 -26.23 23.03
CA LYS A 39 -12.22 -26.78 24.25
C LYS A 39 -13.61 -26.22 24.54
N ALA A 40 -13.84 -24.92 24.26
CA ALA A 40 -15.17 -24.30 24.43
C ALA A 40 -16.18 -24.94 23.49
N ILE A 41 -15.80 -25.17 22.22
CA ILE A 41 -16.67 -25.82 21.22
C ILE A 41 -16.95 -27.28 21.61
N ASP A 42 -15.95 -28.04 22.07
CA ASP A 42 -16.14 -29.43 22.47
C ASP A 42 -17.05 -29.55 23.69
N LYS A 43 -16.96 -28.60 24.62
CA LYS A 43 -17.86 -28.54 25.78
C LYS A 43 -19.29 -28.13 25.41
N HIS A 44 -19.44 -27.22 24.43
CA HIS A 44 -20.70 -26.69 23.97
C HIS A 44 -20.78 -26.72 22.43
N PRO A 45 -21.04 -27.90 21.81
CA PRO A 45 -20.98 -28.08 20.34
C PRO A 45 -21.99 -27.24 19.55
N LYS A 46 -23.04 -26.75 20.21
CA LYS A 46 -24.08 -25.89 19.62
C LYS A 46 -23.87 -24.40 19.90
N ASP A 47 -22.72 -24.02 20.45
CA ASP A 47 -22.39 -22.63 20.68
C ASP A 47 -21.83 -22.00 19.39
N ALA A 48 -22.69 -21.23 18.71
CA ALA A 48 -22.32 -20.51 17.48
C ALA A 48 -21.25 -19.44 17.74
N GLU A 49 -21.30 -18.76 18.91
CA GLU A 49 -20.33 -17.73 19.26
C GLU A 49 -18.91 -18.31 19.47
N ALA A 50 -18.81 -19.48 20.08
CA ALA A 50 -17.52 -20.15 20.25
C ALA A 50 -16.93 -20.54 18.89
N ARG A 51 -17.75 -21.00 17.93
CA ARG A 51 -17.33 -21.30 16.56
C ARG A 51 -16.91 -20.03 15.81
N TYR A 52 -17.73 -18.97 15.89
CA TYR A 52 -17.39 -17.67 15.31
C TYR A 52 -16.03 -17.16 15.84
N ALA A 53 -15.83 -17.21 17.14
CA ALA A 53 -14.55 -16.78 17.73
C ALA A 53 -13.35 -17.59 17.21
N ARG A 54 -13.53 -18.90 16.96
CA ARG A 54 -12.47 -19.73 16.37
C ARG A 54 -12.29 -19.43 14.87
N ALA A 55 -13.35 -19.18 14.14
CA ALA A 55 -13.27 -18.73 12.75
C ALA A 55 -12.51 -17.39 12.62
N VAL A 56 -12.78 -16.41 13.49
CA VAL A 56 -12.01 -15.15 13.56
C VAL A 56 -10.53 -15.44 13.84
N TYR A 57 -10.23 -16.36 14.76
CA TYR A 57 -8.85 -16.75 15.06
C TYR A 57 -8.13 -17.29 13.82
N TYR A 58 -8.79 -18.19 13.10
CA TYR A 58 -8.24 -18.80 11.88
C TYR A 58 -8.08 -17.78 10.77
N TYR A 59 -9.11 -16.97 10.50
CA TYR A 59 -9.09 -15.94 9.47
C TYR A 59 -7.93 -14.95 9.66
N ASN A 60 -7.75 -14.43 10.88
CA ASN A 60 -6.69 -13.49 11.21
C ASN A 60 -5.26 -14.07 11.05
N ARG A 61 -5.13 -15.37 10.88
CA ARG A 61 -3.85 -16.08 10.67
C ARG A 61 -3.71 -16.66 9.26
N GLY A 62 -4.65 -16.36 8.38
CA GLY A 62 -4.65 -16.82 7.00
C GLY A 62 -5.07 -18.28 6.81
N PHE A 63 -5.62 -18.93 7.83
CA PHE A 63 -6.20 -20.26 7.73
C PHE A 63 -7.65 -20.18 7.22
N ILE A 64 -7.78 -19.85 5.93
CA ILE A 64 -9.06 -19.50 5.31
C ILE A 64 -10.02 -20.70 5.27
N ASP A 65 -9.53 -21.88 4.92
CA ASP A 65 -10.34 -23.09 4.83
C ASP A 65 -10.94 -23.47 6.20
N GLU A 66 -10.13 -23.41 7.27
CA GLU A 66 -10.57 -23.71 8.64
C GLU A 66 -11.58 -22.66 9.15
N ALA A 67 -11.34 -21.39 8.83
CA ALA A 67 -12.28 -20.31 9.15
C ALA A 67 -13.63 -20.56 8.45
N LYS A 68 -13.62 -20.92 7.17
CA LYS A 68 -14.80 -21.19 6.36
C LYS A 68 -15.60 -22.38 6.91
N LEU A 69 -14.94 -23.46 7.29
CA LEU A 69 -15.58 -24.61 7.89
C LEU A 69 -16.30 -24.26 9.21
N ASP A 70 -15.64 -23.51 10.09
CA ASP A 70 -16.25 -23.06 11.34
C ASP A 70 -17.42 -22.12 11.08
N MET A 71 -17.33 -21.25 10.09
CA MET A 71 -18.43 -20.33 9.72
C MET A 71 -19.63 -21.05 9.13
N PHE A 72 -19.45 -22.09 8.30
CA PHE A 72 -20.57 -22.91 7.84
C PHE A 72 -21.33 -23.57 9.00
N GLU A 73 -20.60 -24.13 9.96
CA GLU A 73 -21.23 -24.72 11.14
C GLU A 73 -21.87 -23.65 12.05
N CYS A 74 -21.26 -22.46 12.14
CA CYS A 74 -21.82 -21.32 12.85
C CYS A 74 -23.16 -20.88 12.26
N LEU A 75 -23.23 -20.69 10.94
CA LEU A 75 -24.46 -20.27 10.24
C LEU A 75 -25.55 -21.34 10.27
N LYS A 76 -25.21 -22.64 10.29
CA LYS A 76 -26.19 -23.72 10.52
C LYS A 76 -26.82 -23.63 11.93
N LEU A 77 -26.06 -23.19 12.92
CA LEU A 77 -26.55 -23.04 14.29
C LEU A 77 -27.36 -21.77 14.51
N ASN A 78 -26.96 -20.68 13.84
CA ASN A 78 -27.61 -19.39 13.92
C ASN A 78 -27.39 -18.58 12.64
N ASP A 79 -28.40 -18.44 11.82
CA ASP A 79 -28.42 -17.71 10.55
C ASP A 79 -28.98 -16.28 10.65
N LYS A 80 -29.18 -15.76 11.88
CA LYS A 80 -29.84 -14.46 12.13
C LYS A 80 -28.89 -13.38 12.68
N THR A 81 -27.60 -13.65 12.69
CA THR A 81 -26.61 -12.75 13.27
C THR A 81 -25.78 -12.09 12.18
N SER A 82 -25.96 -10.79 11.97
CA SER A 82 -25.33 -10.01 10.90
C SER A 82 -23.80 -10.16 10.84
N LYS A 83 -23.10 -10.10 11.99
CA LYS A 83 -21.63 -10.22 12.04
C LYS A 83 -21.08 -11.54 11.50
N TYR A 84 -21.89 -12.63 11.48
CA TYR A 84 -21.45 -13.91 10.91
C TYR A 84 -21.33 -13.83 9.39
N TYR A 85 -22.26 -13.14 8.76
CA TYR A 85 -22.23 -12.90 7.32
C TYR A 85 -21.10 -11.93 6.93
N VAL A 86 -20.77 -10.96 7.79
CA VAL A 86 -19.62 -10.07 7.57
C VAL A 86 -18.30 -10.87 7.55
N LEU A 87 -18.08 -11.78 8.52
CA LEU A 87 -16.87 -12.62 8.49
C LEU A 87 -16.89 -13.59 7.29
N MET A 88 -18.06 -14.13 6.94
CA MET A 88 -18.18 -15.00 5.78
C MET A 88 -17.86 -14.26 4.48
N SER A 89 -18.26 -12.99 4.35
CA SER A 89 -17.91 -12.13 3.23
C SER A 89 -16.40 -11.88 3.16
N ASP A 90 -15.74 -11.68 4.31
CA ASP A 90 -14.28 -11.51 4.34
C ASP A 90 -13.55 -12.77 3.86
N ILE A 91 -14.07 -13.96 4.20
CA ILE A 91 -13.55 -15.25 3.75
C ILE A 91 -13.72 -15.39 2.23
N TYR A 92 -14.91 -15.14 1.69
CA TYR A 92 -15.14 -15.20 0.25
C TYR A 92 -14.33 -14.18 -0.53
N PHE A 93 -14.19 -12.96 0.01
CA PHE A 93 -13.34 -11.94 -0.60
C PHE A 93 -11.86 -12.38 -0.69
N ALA A 94 -11.34 -13.03 0.36
CA ALA A 94 -9.99 -13.59 0.36
C ALA A 94 -9.81 -14.71 -0.68
N GLU A 95 -10.86 -15.45 -1.00
CA GLU A 95 -10.92 -16.48 -2.06
C GLU A 95 -11.19 -15.88 -3.44
N LYS A 96 -11.47 -14.57 -3.54
CA LYS A 96 -11.85 -13.84 -4.77
C LYS A 96 -13.22 -14.26 -5.34
N GLU A 97 -14.07 -14.79 -4.51
CA GLU A 97 -15.46 -15.14 -4.82
C GLU A 97 -16.33 -13.90 -4.61
N THR A 98 -16.40 -13.07 -5.65
CA THR A 98 -17.00 -11.72 -5.55
C THR A 98 -18.52 -11.75 -5.41
N ASP A 99 -19.19 -12.66 -6.09
CA ASP A 99 -20.66 -12.79 -6.05
C ASP A 99 -21.11 -13.26 -4.65
N GLU A 100 -20.42 -14.24 -4.09
CA GLU A 100 -20.69 -14.73 -2.74
C GLU A 100 -20.35 -13.65 -1.68
N THR A 101 -19.31 -12.85 -1.92
CA THR A 101 -18.97 -11.72 -1.03
C THR A 101 -20.10 -10.71 -0.98
N GLU A 102 -20.65 -10.34 -2.16
CA GLU A 102 -21.77 -9.41 -2.27
C GLU A 102 -23.01 -9.98 -1.55
N GLU A 103 -23.39 -11.23 -1.84
CA GLU A 103 -24.53 -11.89 -1.22
C GLU A 103 -24.43 -11.88 0.32
N MET A 104 -23.26 -12.20 0.87
CA MET A 104 -23.07 -12.21 2.33
C MET A 104 -23.19 -10.81 2.93
N LEU A 105 -22.65 -9.78 2.28
CA LEU A 105 -22.74 -8.40 2.76
C LEU A 105 -24.19 -7.88 2.69
N GLU A 106 -24.89 -8.15 1.61
CA GLU A 106 -26.33 -7.81 1.50
C GLU A 106 -27.15 -8.52 2.57
N ARG A 107 -26.85 -9.79 2.84
CA ARG A 107 -27.53 -10.54 3.91
C ARG A 107 -27.22 -9.96 5.28
N ALA A 108 -25.98 -9.55 5.53
CA ALA A 108 -25.60 -8.87 6.78
C ALA A 108 -26.38 -7.57 6.99
N ILE A 109 -26.53 -6.76 5.95
CA ILE A 109 -27.26 -5.49 5.97
C ILE A 109 -28.77 -5.73 6.14
N ALA A 110 -29.31 -6.77 5.48
CA ALA A 110 -30.73 -7.12 5.63
C ALA A 110 -31.09 -7.56 7.05
N LEU A 111 -30.17 -8.26 7.73
CA LEU A 111 -30.33 -8.71 9.12
C LEU A 111 -30.15 -7.58 10.14
N ASP A 112 -29.25 -6.67 9.86
CA ASP A 112 -29.00 -5.49 10.68
C ASP A 112 -28.79 -4.25 9.80
N PRO A 113 -29.88 -3.50 9.54
CA PRO A 113 -29.79 -2.26 8.76
C PRO A 113 -28.93 -1.16 9.38
N SER A 114 -28.48 -1.30 10.61
CA SER A 114 -27.54 -0.36 11.24
C SER A 114 -26.08 -0.77 11.10
N ASN A 115 -25.79 -1.93 10.49
CA ASN A 115 -24.44 -2.44 10.31
C ASN A 115 -23.68 -1.65 9.24
N ASN A 116 -23.05 -0.55 9.66
CA ASN A 116 -22.23 0.27 8.77
C ASN A 116 -20.94 -0.42 8.31
N GLU A 117 -20.38 -1.35 9.11
CA GLU A 117 -19.23 -2.13 8.68
C GLU A 117 -19.53 -2.94 7.41
N ALA A 118 -20.70 -3.62 7.38
CA ALA A 118 -21.12 -4.37 6.20
C ALA A 118 -21.31 -3.44 4.97
N ARG A 119 -21.89 -2.24 5.15
CA ARG A 119 -22.05 -1.27 4.06
C ARG A 119 -20.71 -0.78 3.54
N LEU A 120 -19.77 -0.47 4.41
CA LEU A 120 -18.45 0.00 3.98
C LEU A 120 -17.68 -1.08 3.21
N LYS A 121 -17.76 -2.35 3.65
CA LYS A 121 -17.18 -3.49 2.93
C LYS A 121 -17.86 -3.69 1.56
N LEU A 122 -19.18 -3.54 1.49
CA LEU A 122 -19.90 -3.63 0.22
C LEU A 122 -19.51 -2.49 -0.74
N ALA A 123 -19.35 -1.28 -0.22
CA ALA A 123 -18.86 -0.15 -1.02
C ALA A 123 -17.42 -0.37 -1.50
N GLU A 124 -16.54 -0.94 -0.65
CA GLU A 124 -15.19 -1.33 -1.06
C GLU A 124 -15.21 -2.40 -2.17
N LEU A 125 -16.07 -3.41 -2.06
CA LEU A 125 -16.25 -4.41 -3.10
C LEU A 125 -16.67 -3.76 -4.43
N TYR A 126 -17.71 -2.92 -4.42
CA TYR A 126 -18.17 -2.20 -5.60
C TYR A 126 -17.10 -1.29 -6.20
N PHE A 127 -16.29 -0.64 -5.37
CA PHE A 127 -15.14 0.12 -5.84
C PHE A 127 -14.13 -0.76 -6.59
N HIS A 128 -13.77 -1.92 -6.05
CA HIS A 128 -12.86 -2.86 -6.71
C HIS A 128 -13.41 -3.44 -8.01
N LEU A 129 -14.72 -3.65 -8.07
CA LEU A 129 -15.43 -4.07 -9.29
C LEU A 129 -15.68 -2.93 -10.29
N ARG A 130 -15.26 -1.69 -9.95
CA ARG A 130 -15.49 -0.46 -10.73
C ARG A 130 -16.97 -0.11 -10.91
N MET A 131 -17.82 -0.60 -10.03
CA MET A 131 -19.26 -0.31 -9.96
C MET A 131 -19.46 0.99 -9.13
N PHE A 132 -19.03 2.12 -9.70
CA PHE A 132 -18.92 3.38 -8.96
C PHE A 132 -20.28 3.97 -8.55
N SER A 133 -21.33 3.69 -9.32
CA SER A 133 -22.70 4.12 -8.98
C SER A 133 -23.20 3.41 -7.71
N GLU A 134 -23.05 2.09 -7.68
CA GLU A 134 -23.44 1.22 -6.57
C GLU A 134 -22.60 1.53 -5.32
N CYS A 135 -21.31 1.76 -5.52
CA CYS A 135 -20.41 2.19 -4.46
C CYS A 135 -20.93 3.49 -3.81
N ASN A 136 -21.20 4.53 -4.60
CA ASN A 136 -21.68 5.81 -4.09
C ASN A 136 -23.03 5.69 -3.40
N ASN A 137 -24.00 4.94 -3.95
CA ASN A 137 -25.30 4.69 -3.34
C ASN A 137 -25.18 4.00 -1.97
N THR A 138 -24.28 3.03 -1.88
CA THR A 138 -24.01 2.30 -0.63
C THR A 138 -23.34 3.22 0.40
N LEU A 139 -22.44 4.11 -0.03
CA LEU A 139 -21.81 5.10 0.85
C LEU A 139 -22.80 6.18 1.31
N ASP A 140 -23.79 6.57 0.48
CA ASP A 140 -24.85 7.48 0.89
C ASP A 140 -25.64 6.88 2.05
N ALA A 141 -26.07 5.62 1.92
CA ALA A 141 -26.76 4.92 2.98
C ALA A 141 -25.91 4.75 4.26
N ALA A 142 -24.60 4.57 4.13
CA ALA A 142 -23.68 4.52 5.27
C ALA A 142 -23.59 5.87 5.99
N LEU A 143 -23.47 6.97 5.24
CA LEU A 143 -23.34 8.33 5.78
C LEU A 143 -24.67 8.89 6.32
N GLU A 144 -25.83 8.39 5.86
CA GLU A 144 -27.12 8.69 6.48
C GLU A 144 -27.19 8.12 7.90
N GLN A 145 -26.61 6.95 8.14
CA GLN A 145 -26.54 6.33 9.47
C GLN A 145 -25.49 6.99 10.36
N GLU A 146 -24.33 7.27 9.78
CA GLU A 146 -23.17 7.81 10.50
C GLU A 146 -22.50 8.92 9.68
N LYS A 147 -22.90 10.16 9.95
CA LYS A 147 -22.40 11.34 9.23
C LYS A 147 -20.88 11.56 9.38
N PHE A 148 -20.32 11.14 10.50
CA PHE A 148 -18.89 11.22 10.80
C PHE A 148 -18.24 9.86 10.60
N ASN A 149 -18.02 9.50 9.33
CA ASN A 149 -17.37 8.25 8.97
C ASN A 149 -16.21 8.52 8.00
N PRO A 150 -14.99 8.66 8.52
CA PRO A 150 -13.81 8.98 7.69
C PRO A 150 -13.54 7.91 6.65
N LYS A 151 -13.83 6.62 6.95
CA LYS A 151 -13.65 5.53 5.98
C LYS A 151 -14.60 5.66 4.79
N ALA A 152 -15.85 6.08 5.02
CA ALA A 152 -16.80 6.33 3.93
C ALA A 152 -16.31 7.47 3.01
N HIS A 153 -15.82 8.56 3.61
CA HIS A 153 -15.24 9.67 2.83
C HIS A 153 -13.99 9.25 2.06
N LEU A 154 -13.13 8.41 2.65
CA LEU A 154 -11.95 7.89 1.98
C LEU A 154 -12.31 7.06 0.74
N ILE A 155 -13.22 6.10 0.87
CA ILE A 155 -13.67 5.25 -0.25
C ILE A 155 -14.31 6.12 -1.34
N ARG A 156 -15.17 7.08 -0.96
CA ARG A 156 -15.79 8.02 -1.91
C ARG A 156 -14.74 8.88 -2.62
N GLY A 157 -13.70 9.32 -1.92
CA GLY A 157 -12.59 10.05 -2.51
C GLY A 157 -11.90 9.25 -3.62
N PHE A 158 -11.60 7.99 -3.36
CA PHE A 158 -11.02 7.11 -4.39
C PHE A 158 -12.01 6.85 -5.54
N CYS A 159 -13.28 6.66 -5.25
CA CYS A 159 -14.32 6.48 -6.27
C CYS A 159 -14.38 7.68 -7.23
N LEU A 160 -14.43 8.90 -6.69
CA LEU A 160 -14.45 10.13 -7.47
C LEU A 160 -13.16 10.35 -8.26
N LYS A 161 -12.01 9.98 -7.69
CA LYS A 161 -10.71 10.02 -8.38
C LYS A 161 -10.71 9.12 -9.62
N GLU A 162 -11.20 7.89 -9.51
CA GLU A 162 -11.34 6.97 -10.65
C GLU A 162 -12.33 7.48 -11.71
N MET A 163 -13.36 8.19 -11.28
CA MET A 163 -14.32 8.88 -12.16
C MET A 163 -13.79 10.19 -12.74
N GLN A 164 -12.53 10.56 -12.45
CA GLN A 164 -11.88 11.80 -12.87
C GLN A 164 -12.50 13.10 -12.29
N ASP A 165 -13.35 13.00 -11.28
CA ASP A 165 -13.79 14.15 -10.48
C ASP A 165 -12.74 14.46 -9.40
N THR A 166 -11.66 15.10 -9.84
CA THR A 166 -10.55 15.46 -8.96
C THR A 166 -10.98 16.41 -7.84
N VAL A 167 -11.86 17.37 -8.13
CA VAL A 167 -12.30 18.36 -7.13
C VAL A 167 -13.14 17.69 -6.04
N GLY A 168 -14.08 16.84 -6.46
CA GLY A 168 -14.88 16.03 -5.54
C GLY A 168 -14.01 15.11 -4.70
N ALA A 169 -13.04 14.43 -5.31
CA ALA A 169 -12.11 13.54 -4.62
C ALA A 169 -11.32 14.26 -3.52
N MET A 170 -10.71 15.40 -3.84
CA MET A 170 -9.93 16.20 -2.87
C MET A 170 -10.79 16.67 -1.70
N ARG A 171 -12.05 17.05 -1.96
CA ARG A 171 -12.99 17.42 -0.91
C ARG A 171 -13.29 16.24 0.03
N MET A 172 -13.43 15.03 -0.51
CA MET A 172 -13.68 13.84 0.30
C MET A 172 -12.45 13.45 1.12
N PHE A 173 -11.25 13.52 0.54
CA PHE A 173 -10.02 13.28 1.30
C PHE A 173 -9.82 14.33 2.41
N GLN A 174 -10.16 15.58 2.17
CA GLN A 174 -10.14 16.62 3.22
C GLN A 174 -11.12 16.28 4.36
N LEU A 175 -12.37 15.92 4.05
CA LEU A 175 -13.34 15.49 5.06
C LEU A 175 -12.87 14.26 5.84
N CYS A 176 -12.15 13.35 5.17
CA CYS A 176 -11.58 12.18 5.81
C CYS A 176 -10.53 12.57 6.86
N ILE A 177 -9.55 13.43 6.54
CA ILE A 177 -8.51 13.84 7.49
C ILE A 177 -9.03 14.78 8.57
N ASP A 178 -10.05 15.57 8.30
CA ASP A 178 -10.72 16.41 9.31
C ASP A 178 -11.36 15.56 10.41
N GLN A 179 -11.81 14.34 10.08
CA GLN A 179 -12.43 13.40 10.98
C GLN A 179 -11.45 12.36 11.55
N ASN A 180 -10.44 11.97 10.76
CA ASN A 180 -9.38 11.04 11.16
C ASN A 180 -8.00 11.59 10.76
N PRO A 181 -7.33 12.36 11.63
CA PRO A 181 -6.02 12.94 11.34
C PRO A 181 -4.88 11.92 11.23
N THR A 182 -5.15 10.63 11.30
CA THR A 182 -4.15 9.55 11.15
C THR A 182 -4.31 8.75 9.86
N GLU A 183 -5.25 9.13 8.98
CA GLU A 183 -5.46 8.43 7.72
C GLU A 183 -4.42 8.86 6.67
N ILE A 184 -3.33 8.12 6.63
CA ILE A 184 -2.16 8.41 5.78
C ILE A 184 -2.53 8.48 4.29
N ARG A 185 -3.43 7.60 3.81
CA ARG A 185 -3.81 7.54 2.39
C ARG A 185 -4.46 8.84 1.92
N ALA A 186 -5.31 9.44 2.76
CA ALA A 186 -5.95 10.71 2.43
C ALA A 186 -4.94 11.88 2.39
N PHE A 187 -3.99 11.90 3.33
CA PHE A 187 -2.88 12.86 3.31
C PHE A 187 -2.00 12.71 2.07
N LEU A 188 -1.67 11.48 1.67
CA LEU A 188 -0.90 11.20 0.46
C LEU A 188 -1.60 11.71 -0.79
N GLU A 189 -2.89 11.47 -0.94
CA GLU A 189 -3.66 11.92 -2.10
C GLU A 189 -3.73 13.44 -2.19
N LEU A 190 -3.95 14.13 -1.06
CA LEU A 190 -3.93 15.59 -0.99
C LEU A 190 -2.51 16.12 -1.26
N GLY A 191 -1.49 15.55 -0.62
CA GLY A 191 -0.10 15.93 -0.85
C GLY A 191 0.29 15.81 -2.32
N TYR A 192 -0.01 14.67 -2.94
CA TYR A 192 0.27 14.44 -4.36
C TYR A 192 -0.46 15.43 -5.28
N TYR A 193 -1.73 15.71 -5.01
CA TYR A 193 -2.51 16.67 -5.79
C TYR A 193 -1.91 18.07 -5.78
N TYR A 194 -1.49 18.55 -4.60
CA TYR A 194 -0.88 19.88 -4.48
C TYR A 194 0.58 19.90 -4.98
N GLN A 195 1.31 18.78 -4.84
CA GLN A 195 2.65 18.63 -5.44
C GLN A 195 2.64 18.78 -6.95
N GLN A 196 1.66 18.20 -7.66
CA GLN A 196 1.52 18.35 -9.12
C GLN A 196 1.36 19.83 -9.56
N LYS A 197 0.93 20.69 -8.66
CA LYS A 197 0.78 22.13 -8.88
C LYS A 197 1.97 22.94 -8.37
N LEU A 198 2.98 22.26 -7.81
CA LEU A 198 4.06 22.90 -7.08
C LEU A 198 3.53 23.89 -6.02
N ASP A 199 2.46 23.52 -5.31
CA ASP A 199 1.89 24.28 -4.23
C ASP A 199 2.55 23.87 -2.90
N PRO A 200 3.17 24.81 -2.16
CA PRO A 200 3.87 24.51 -0.91
C PRO A 200 2.98 23.88 0.17
N ILE A 201 1.67 23.99 0.09
CA ILE A 201 0.74 23.37 1.04
C ILE A 201 0.91 21.84 1.09
N ALA A 202 1.41 21.22 0.00
CA ALA A 202 1.71 19.81 -0.05
C ALA A 202 2.72 19.37 1.02
N ILE A 203 3.64 20.26 1.42
CA ILE A 203 4.61 20.00 2.49
C ILE A 203 3.86 19.65 3.79
N ASN A 204 2.83 20.42 4.13
CA ASN A 204 2.06 20.22 5.35
C ASN A 204 1.33 18.86 5.33
N TYR A 205 0.77 18.46 4.19
CA TYR A 205 0.10 17.16 4.06
C TYR A 205 1.07 16.01 4.25
N TYR A 206 2.26 16.05 3.64
CA TYR A 206 3.28 15.03 3.83
C TYR A 206 3.83 15.00 5.26
N GLN A 207 4.08 16.18 5.86
CA GLN A 207 4.54 16.25 7.25
C GLN A 207 3.51 15.70 8.24
N ASN A 208 2.23 15.98 8.04
CA ASN A 208 1.15 15.41 8.86
C ASN A 208 1.07 13.88 8.70
N ALA A 209 1.21 13.38 7.49
CA ALA A 209 1.27 11.93 7.24
C ALA A 209 2.47 11.28 7.95
N LEU A 210 3.64 11.94 7.97
CA LEU A 210 4.84 11.47 8.66
C LEU A 210 4.73 11.51 10.19
N GLN A 211 3.79 12.27 10.77
CA GLN A 211 3.50 12.17 12.21
C GLN A 211 2.88 10.81 12.57
N ALA A 212 2.09 10.22 11.66
CA ALA A 212 1.49 8.90 11.88
C ALA A 212 2.45 7.75 11.52
N ASP A 213 3.26 7.91 10.48
CA ASP A 213 4.27 6.92 10.05
C ASP A 213 5.58 7.62 9.63
N PRO A 214 6.48 7.92 10.58
CA PRO A 214 7.75 8.61 10.28
C PRO A 214 8.68 7.84 9.34
N ASN A 215 8.53 6.52 9.27
CA ASN A 215 9.39 5.64 8.47
C ASN A 215 8.77 5.29 7.10
N ASN A 216 7.72 5.97 6.68
CA ASN A 216 7.12 5.75 5.38
C ASN A 216 8.04 6.23 4.28
N ILE A 217 8.58 5.28 3.52
CA ILE A 217 9.57 5.56 2.46
C ILE A 217 8.97 6.43 1.36
N GLU A 218 7.73 6.16 0.96
CA GLU A 218 7.05 6.88 -0.12
C GLU A 218 6.81 8.34 0.25
N ILE A 219 6.34 8.60 1.48
CA ILE A 219 6.07 9.97 1.95
C ILE A 219 7.37 10.77 2.06
N ASN A 220 8.41 10.20 2.67
CA ASN A 220 9.71 10.85 2.79
C ASN A 220 10.29 11.15 1.39
N PHE A 221 10.15 10.23 0.43
CA PHE A 221 10.60 10.45 -0.94
C PHE A 221 9.82 11.56 -1.66
N ASN A 222 8.48 11.55 -1.54
CA ASN A 222 7.63 12.58 -2.16
C ASN A 222 7.89 13.96 -1.56
N LEU A 223 8.08 14.04 -0.24
CA LEU A 223 8.45 15.29 0.44
C LEU A 223 9.82 15.77 -0.04
N ALA A 224 10.83 14.89 -0.14
CA ALA A 224 12.15 15.24 -0.64
C ALA A 224 12.07 15.81 -2.07
N LYS A 225 11.33 15.14 -2.95
CA LYS A 225 11.15 15.58 -4.35
C LYS A 225 10.43 16.94 -4.43
N LEU A 226 9.36 17.13 -3.65
CA LEU A 226 8.65 18.40 -3.59
C LEU A 226 9.57 19.55 -3.11
N LEU A 227 10.34 19.32 -2.06
CA LEU A 227 11.29 20.29 -1.51
C LEU A 227 12.37 20.65 -2.53
N GLN A 228 12.89 19.67 -3.27
CA GLN A 228 13.82 19.90 -4.38
C GLN A 228 13.18 20.78 -5.46
N ASP A 229 11.99 20.38 -5.98
CA ASP A 229 11.32 21.11 -7.05
C ASP A 229 10.96 22.57 -6.66
N LEU A 230 10.55 22.77 -5.40
CA LEU A 230 10.30 24.11 -4.86
C LEU A 230 11.59 24.88 -4.63
N GLY A 231 12.64 24.24 -4.16
CA GLY A 231 13.96 24.87 -3.98
C GLY A 231 14.54 25.37 -5.29
N GLU A 232 14.52 24.53 -6.32
CA GLU A 232 14.95 24.91 -7.67
C GLU A 232 14.10 26.08 -8.24
N LYS A 233 12.75 25.98 -8.11
CA LYS A 233 11.82 27.02 -8.60
C LYS A 233 12.00 28.35 -7.88
N ASN A 234 12.23 28.32 -6.57
CA ASN A 234 12.29 29.53 -5.73
C ASN A 234 13.73 30.03 -5.52
N HIS A 235 14.74 29.33 -6.04
CA HIS A 235 16.17 29.55 -5.74
C HIS A 235 16.45 29.58 -4.23
N SER A 236 15.91 28.57 -3.52
CA SER A 236 15.98 28.49 -2.07
C SER A 236 16.95 27.37 -1.63
N ASP A 237 18.14 27.77 -1.18
CA ASP A 237 19.13 26.86 -0.63
C ASP A 237 18.59 26.09 0.58
N GLU A 238 17.73 26.71 1.41
CA GLU A 238 17.09 26.08 2.56
C GLU A 238 16.21 24.89 2.13
N GLN A 239 15.38 25.08 1.09
CA GLN A 239 14.53 23.98 0.59
C GLN A 239 15.34 22.87 -0.06
N ILE A 240 16.44 23.21 -0.74
CA ILE A 240 17.41 22.23 -1.29
C ILE A 240 18.05 21.43 -0.16
N GLU A 241 18.53 22.07 0.90
CA GLU A 241 19.10 21.36 2.06
C GLU A 241 18.07 20.45 2.75
N GLN A 242 16.84 20.91 2.93
CA GLN A 242 15.75 20.09 3.46
C GLN A 242 15.47 18.87 2.58
N SER A 243 15.54 19.02 1.24
CA SER A 243 15.38 17.90 0.32
C SER A 243 16.48 16.85 0.49
N VAL A 244 17.73 17.31 0.63
CA VAL A 244 18.90 16.44 0.89
C VAL A 244 18.70 15.60 2.15
N GLU A 245 18.25 16.23 3.25
CA GLU A 245 18.00 15.49 4.50
C GLU A 245 16.88 14.45 4.34
N GLN A 246 15.82 14.78 3.64
CA GLN A 246 14.73 13.83 3.38
C GLN A 246 15.18 12.66 2.48
N TYR A 247 15.98 12.91 1.43
CA TYR A 247 16.56 11.83 0.62
C TYR A 247 17.49 10.93 1.42
N LYS A 248 18.29 11.49 2.35
CA LYS A 248 19.12 10.70 3.27
C LYS A 248 18.27 9.80 4.16
N ILE A 249 17.14 10.28 4.69
CA ILE A 249 16.20 9.46 5.46
C ILE A 249 15.70 8.29 4.60
N VAL A 250 15.27 8.56 3.36
CA VAL A 250 14.87 7.48 2.44
C VAL A 250 15.96 6.44 2.27
N LEU A 251 17.22 6.86 2.09
CA LEU A 251 18.35 5.95 1.90
C LEU A 251 18.78 5.22 3.19
N GLN A 252 18.49 5.77 4.37
CA GLN A 252 18.63 5.06 5.64
C GLN A 252 17.57 3.96 5.80
N LEU A 253 16.33 4.24 5.40
CA LEU A 253 15.22 3.28 5.46
C LEU A 253 15.34 2.19 4.37
N LYS A 254 15.82 2.56 3.19
CA LYS A 254 16.02 1.68 2.04
C LYS A 254 17.27 2.07 1.28
N GLU A 255 18.39 1.45 1.62
CA GLU A 255 19.73 1.78 1.09
C GLU A 255 19.80 1.80 -0.44
N ASN A 256 19.08 0.90 -1.10
CA ASN A 256 19.06 0.72 -2.55
C ASN A 256 17.80 1.34 -3.20
N HIS A 257 17.30 2.46 -2.68
CA HIS A 257 16.18 3.17 -3.28
C HIS A 257 16.65 3.96 -4.50
N LEU A 258 16.52 3.35 -5.67
CA LEU A 258 17.07 3.88 -6.93
C LEU A 258 16.67 5.35 -7.22
N PRO A 259 15.38 5.76 -7.14
CA PRO A 259 15.02 7.16 -7.36
C PRO A 259 15.70 8.13 -6.37
N ALA A 260 15.85 7.75 -5.09
CA ALA A 260 16.50 8.62 -4.11
C ALA A 260 18.01 8.73 -4.34
N LEU A 261 18.67 7.65 -4.78
CA LEU A 261 20.09 7.70 -5.17
C LEU A 261 20.30 8.67 -6.33
N ASN A 262 19.49 8.58 -7.38
CA ASN A 262 19.59 9.46 -8.54
C ASN A 262 19.29 10.91 -8.19
N ASN A 263 18.19 11.17 -7.46
CA ASN A 263 17.79 12.54 -7.15
C ASN A 263 18.76 13.23 -6.19
N LEU A 264 19.21 12.52 -5.13
CA LEU A 264 20.22 13.07 -4.22
C LEU A 264 21.56 13.32 -4.95
N GLY A 265 21.96 12.40 -5.83
CA GLY A 265 23.13 12.59 -6.69
C GLY A 265 22.99 13.83 -7.58
N TYR A 266 21.80 14.02 -8.16
CA TYR A 266 21.50 15.20 -8.98
C TYR A 266 21.58 16.50 -8.18
N VAL A 267 20.98 16.55 -6.99
CA VAL A 267 21.06 17.73 -6.09
C VAL A 267 22.50 18.04 -5.72
N TYR A 268 23.32 17.03 -5.38
CA TYR A 268 24.73 17.26 -5.09
C TYR A 268 25.50 17.78 -6.31
N MET A 269 25.20 17.28 -7.50
CA MET A 269 25.85 17.68 -8.73
C MET A 269 25.50 19.11 -9.17
N VAL A 270 24.18 19.47 -9.13
CA VAL A 270 23.66 20.69 -9.73
C VAL A 270 23.58 21.86 -8.75
N ASP A 271 23.13 21.57 -7.52
CA ASP A 271 22.84 22.62 -6.56
C ASP A 271 23.97 22.85 -5.55
N GLN A 272 24.90 21.89 -5.39
CA GLN A 272 25.93 21.98 -4.36
C GLN A 272 27.36 21.81 -4.89
N ASP A 273 27.55 21.58 -6.20
CA ASP A 273 28.86 21.31 -6.84
C ASP A 273 29.70 20.20 -6.18
N LYS A 274 29.02 19.25 -5.51
CA LYS A 274 29.63 18.09 -4.81
C LYS A 274 29.74 16.90 -5.73
N TYR A 275 30.63 17.01 -6.73
CA TYR A 275 30.74 16.02 -7.81
C TYR A 275 31.19 14.64 -7.36
N ASP A 276 32.11 14.56 -6.37
CA ASP A 276 32.59 13.26 -5.86
C ASP A 276 31.49 12.51 -5.10
N GLU A 277 30.72 13.21 -4.24
CA GLU A 277 29.58 12.63 -3.53
C GLU A 277 28.45 12.24 -4.48
N ALA A 278 28.23 13.05 -5.52
CA ALA A 278 27.24 12.74 -6.57
C ALA A 278 27.65 11.47 -7.34
N MET A 279 28.92 11.34 -7.75
CA MET A 279 29.44 10.16 -8.42
C MET A 279 29.26 8.90 -7.58
N ALA A 280 29.54 8.96 -6.27
CA ALA A 280 29.35 7.83 -5.37
C ALA A 280 27.89 7.35 -5.32
N LEU A 281 26.93 8.28 -5.40
CA LEU A 281 25.49 7.95 -5.44
C LEU A 281 25.09 7.37 -6.79
N PHE A 282 25.60 7.90 -7.91
CA PHE A 282 25.34 7.35 -9.24
C PHE A 282 25.96 5.97 -9.42
N ASP A 283 27.17 5.72 -8.88
CA ASP A 283 27.77 4.38 -8.87
C ASP A 283 26.92 3.37 -8.10
N ARG A 284 26.33 3.77 -6.95
CA ARG A 284 25.37 2.94 -6.21
C ARG A 284 24.10 2.72 -7.04
N ALA A 285 23.58 3.75 -7.72
CA ALA A 285 22.41 3.63 -8.57
C ALA A 285 22.65 2.65 -9.72
N ILE A 286 23.82 2.70 -10.37
CA ILE A 286 24.25 1.78 -11.42
C ILE A 286 24.40 0.34 -10.88
N ALA A 287 24.91 0.20 -9.65
CA ALA A 287 25.00 -1.13 -9.01
C ALA A 287 23.64 -1.76 -8.75
N VAL A 288 22.61 -0.95 -8.46
CA VAL A 288 21.21 -1.40 -8.28
C VAL A 288 20.56 -1.72 -9.63
N GLU A 289 20.72 -0.82 -10.61
CA GLU A 289 20.15 -0.94 -11.95
C GLU A 289 21.23 -0.60 -12.99
N PRO A 290 21.93 -1.62 -13.53
CA PRO A 290 23.03 -1.41 -14.48
C PRO A 290 22.62 -0.68 -15.77
N ASN A 291 21.33 -0.68 -16.11
CA ASN A 291 20.79 0.02 -17.28
C ASN A 291 20.15 1.38 -16.93
N CYS A 292 20.45 1.95 -15.77
CA CYS A 292 19.97 3.28 -15.40
C CYS A 292 20.66 4.36 -16.24
N VAL A 293 19.98 4.80 -17.29
CA VAL A 293 20.51 5.76 -18.29
C VAL A 293 20.87 7.09 -17.63
N GLU A 294 20.00 7.59 -16.75
CA GLU A 294 20.17 8.83 -16.03
C GLU A 294 21.44 8.82 -15.17
N ALA A 295 21.69 7.73 -14.45
CA ALA A 295 22.86 7.60 -13.57
C ALA A 295 24.16 7.61 -14.39
N HIS A 296 24.21 6.88 -15.51
CA HIS A 296 25.37 6.92 -16.40
C HIS A 296 25.59 8.31 -16.99
N CYS A 297 24.55 8.98 -17.44
CA CYS A 297 24.64 10.32 -18.01
C CYS A 297 25.10 11.34 -16.97
N ASN A 298 24.48 11.38 -15.80
CA ASN A 298 24.80 12.31 -14.71
C ASN A 298 26.23 12.09 -14.18
N ARG A 299 26.67 10.83 -14.09
CA ARG A 299 28.08 10.53 -13.80
C ARG A 299 29.02 11.10 -14.86
N GLY A 300 28.63 11.06 -16.14
CA GLY A 300 29.35 11.72 -17.23
C GLY A 300 29.46 13.22 -17.04
N VAL A 301 28.39 13.89 -16.57
CA VAL A 301 28.43 15.32 -16.22
C VAL A 301 29.41 15.58 -15.08
N CYS A 302 29.40 14.76 -14.03
CA CYS A 302 30.36 14.92 -12.92
C CYS A 302 31.82 14.77 -13.39
N PHE A 303 32.11 13.80 -14.28
CA PHE A 303 33.43 13.66 -14.89
C PHE A 303 33.81 14.87 -15.75
N GLU A 304 32.88 15.42 -16.54
CA GLU A 304 33.09 16.63 -17.33
C GLU A 304 33.42 17.83 -16.41
N CYS A 305 32.67 18.04 -15.33
CA CYS A 305 32.89 19.13 -14.36
C CYS A 305 34.20 18.99 -13.56
N THR A 306 34.74 17.79 -13.47
CA THR A 306 36.05 17.50 -12.80
C THR A 306 37.20 17.32 -13.77
N ASP A 307 37.05 17.77 -15.02
CA ASP A 307 38.05 17.72 -16.11
C ASP A 307 38.52 16.31 -16.49
N ARG A 308 37.70 15.29 -16.20
CA ARG A 308 37.92 13.89 -16.52
C ARG A 308 37.22 13.53 -17.83
N LEU A 309 37.68 14.17 -18.93
CA LEU A 309 36.93 14.21 -20.19
C LEU A 309 36.82 12.84 -20.90
N GLU A 310 37.80 11.94 -20.76
CA GLU A 310 37.71 10.60 -21.35
C GLU A 310 36.68 9.73 -20.60
N GLU A 311 36.67 9.77 -19.26
CA GLU A 311 35.67 9.06 -18.46
C GLU A 311 34.25 9.65 -18.69
N ALA A 312 34.13 10.96 -18.88
CA ALA A 312 32.88 11.59 -19.27
C ALA A 312 32.36 11.01 -20.59
N ARG A 313 33.23 10.92 -21.59
CA ARG A 313 32.89 10.37 -22.90
C ARG A 313 32.46 8.90 -22.82
N GLU A 314 33.13 8.08 -22.03
CA GLU A 314 32.74 6.68 -21.81
C GLU A 314 31.38 6.57 -21.14
N ALA A 315 31.10 7.40 -20.13
CA ALA A 315 29.82 7.42 -19.41
C ALA A 315 28.68 7.82 -20.34
N TYR A 316 28.82 8.89 -21.13
CA TYR A 316 27.82 9.30 -22.12
C TYR A 316 27.56 8.23 -23.19
N ASN A 317 28.65 7.62 -23.71
CA ASN A 317 28.51 6.51 -24.68
C ASN A 317 27.80 5.31 -24.08
N THR A 318 28.02 5.02 -22.79
CA THR A 318 27.30 3.95 -22.09
C THR A 318 25.82 4.26 -21.99
N ALA A 319 25.43 5.49 -21.62
CA ALA A 319 24.05 5.93 -21.61
C ALA A 319 23.39 5.77 -23.00
N LEU A 320 24.10 6.11 -24.08
CA LEU A 320 23.60 5.97 -25.46
C LEU A 320 23.55 4.52 -25.96
N LYS A 321 24.36 3.61 -25.42
CA LYS A 321 24.20 2.17 -25.70
C LYS A 321 22.93 1.61 -25.08
N ILE A 322 22.53 2.11 -23.91
CA ILE A 322 21.31 1.70 -23.21
C ILE A 322 20.08 2.33 -23.89
N LEU A 323 20.11 3.65 -24.10
CA LEU A 323 19.04 4.40 -24.76
C LEU A 323 19.61 5.24 -25.91
N PRO A 324 19.56 4.75 -27.14
CA PRO A 324 19.95 5.52 -28.32
C PRO A 324 19.17 6.84 -28.42
N ASN A 325 19.85 7.92 -28.74
CA ASN A 325 19.29 9.27 -28.83
C ASN A 325 18.82 9.90 -27.49
N TYR A 326 19.38 9.46 -26.34
CA TYR A 326 19.15 10.13 -25.07
C TYR A 326 19.77 11.56 -25.12
N ASP A 327 18.94 12.58 -25.29
CA ASP A 327 19.36 13.96 -25.56
C ASP A 327 20.40 14.52 -24.58
N PRO A 328 20.34 14.28 -23.25
CA PRO A 328 21.36 14.78 -22.33
C PRO A 328 22.78 14.22 -22.63
N ALA A 329 22.87 12.94 -22.97
CA ALA A 329 24.15 12.30 -23.27
C ALA A 329 24.68 12.74 -24.65
N VAL A 330 23.81 12.90 -25.65
CA VAL A 330 24.19 13.47 -26.98
C VAL A 330 24.72 14.87 -26.80
N THR A 331 24.05 15.68 -25.99
CA THR A 331 24.46 17.07 -25.70
C THR A 331 25.82 17.09 -24.99
N GLY A 332 26.04 16.19 -24.02
CA GLY A 332 27.30 16.06 -23.33
C GLY A 332 28.47 15.73 -24.30
N LEU A 333 28.29 14.74 -25.16
CA LEU A 333 29.33 14.40 -26.19
C LEU A 333 29.60 15.58 -27.12
N ASN A 334 28.58 16.29 -27.56
CA ASN A 334 28.75 17.47 -28.42
C ASN A 334 29.50 18.61 -27.71
N ARG A 335 29.38 18.77 -26.39
CA ARG A 335 30.23 19.71 -25.62
C ARG A 335 31.67 19.26 -25.58
N LEU A 336 31.92 18.00 -25.27
CA LEU A 336 33.31 17.43 -25.25
C LEU A 336 34.00 17.53 -26.59
N ASP A 337 33.30 17.42 -27.72
CA ASP A 337 33.87 17.54 -29.06
C ASP A 337 34.27 18.98 -29.42
N LYS A 338 33.64 19.97 -28.80
CA LYS A 338 33.96 21.40 -28.98
C LYS A 338 35.10 21.87 -28.07
N MET A 339 35.48 21.09 -27.07
CA MET A 339 36.61 21.38 -26.16
C MET A 339 37.95 20.92 -26.70
N LYS A 340 37.94 20.16 -27.80
CA LYS A 340 39.15 19.78 -28.55
C LYS A 340 39.62 20.89 -29.49
#